data_41f4703f40961931d43d29ab81562638
#
_entry.id   41f4703f40961931d43d29ab81562638
#
_cell.length_a   1.000
_cell.length_b   1.000
_cell.length_c   1.000
_cell.angle_alpha   90.00
_cell.angle_beta   90.00
_cell.angle_gamma   90.00
#
_symmetry.space_group_name_H-M   'P 1'
#
loop_
_entity.id
_entity.type
_entity.pdbx_description
1 polymer ?
#
loop_
_entity_poly.entity_id
_entity_poly.type
_entity_poly.pdbx_seq_one_letter_code
_entity_poly.pdbx_strand_id
1 'polypeptide(L)'
;KLDQLIKARFVEMFGNPVINDKAWAQKSLGEITSKIGSGATPKGGKEAYIEDGITLIRSTNVHNGWFEYKDLAHISNEQAGKLDNVVVEKSDVLLNITGASVARSCLVPVEILPARVNQHVCIIRCKDCIIPEFLNRVLIDDNYQKLLWGIAGSGATREAITKQQVENLQILIPPLELQIQYVDIVSQVNKSK
;
A
#
# COMPACT_ATOMS: atom_id res chain seq x y z
N LYS A 1 -14.00 -2.67 -18.36
CA LYS A 1 -15.14 -1.71 -18.21
C LYS A 1 -15.37 -1.33 -16.74
N LEU A 2 -15.51 -2.29 -15.82
CA LEU A 2 -15.81 -2.01 -14.40
C LEU A 2 -14.70 -1.22 -13.69
N ASP A 3 -13.42 -1.51 -13.96
CA ASP A 3 -12.30 -0.76 -13.38
C ASP A 3 -12.27 0.68 -13.87
N GLN A 4 -12.67 0.93 -15.12
CA GLN A 4 -12.81 2.29 -15.66
C GLN A 4 -13.93 3.06 -14.95
N LEU A 5 -15.03 2.39 -14.61
CA LEU A 5 -16.13 3.00 -13.85
C LEU A 5 -15.68 3.42 -12.45
N ILE A 6 -14.92 2.56 -11.76
CA ILE A 6 -14.34 2.87 -10.44
C ILE A 6 -13.40 4.09 -10.54
N LYS A 7 -12.53 4.14 -11.56
CA LYS A 7 -11.65 5.29 -11.80
C LYS A 7 -12.44 6.58 -12.09
N ALA A 8 -13.42 6.50 -12.99
CA ALA A 8 -14.25 7.66 -13.33
C ALA A 8 -15.02 8.20 -12.11
N ARG A 9 -15.55 7.29 -11.28
CA ARG A 9 -16.25 7.69 -10.06
C ARG A 9 -15.34 8.35 -9.03
N PHE A 10 -14.09 7.86 -8.91
CA PHE A 10 -13.10 8.52 -8.07
C PHE A 10 -12.86 9.96 -8.50
N VAL A 11 -12.59 10.18 -9.77
CA VAL A 11 -12.34 11.53 -10.32
C VAL A 11 -13.56 12.43 -10.17
N GLU A 12 -14.77 11.91 -10.42
CA GLU A 12 -16.01 12.65 -10.23
C GLU A 12 -16.19 13.12 -8.77
N MET A 13 -15.95 12.25 -7.81
CA MET A 13 -16.13 12.54 -6.39
C MET A 13 -14.99 13.39 -5.82
N PHE A 14 -13.75 13.10 -6.14
CA PHE A 14 -12.58 13.63 -5.45
C PHE A 14 -11.65 14.48 -6.31
N GLY A 15 -11.81 14.46 -7.64
CA GLY A 15 -10.91 15.16 -8.56
C GLY A 15 -9.58 14.45 -8.76
N ASN A 16 -8.58 15.20 -9.18
CA ASN A 16 -7.22 14.71 -9.34
C ASN A 16 -6.48 14.78 -7.99
N PRO A 17 -5.99 13.64 -7.45
CA PRO A 17 -5.41 13.61 -6.11
C PRO A 17 -4.05 14.31 -5.99
N VAL A 18 -3.40 14.65 -7.11
CA VAL A 18 -2.10 15.35 -7.11
C VAL A 18 -2.29 16.85 -7.11
N ILE A 19 -3.15 17.37 -8.01
CA ILE A 19 -3.38 18.82 -8.13
C ILE A 19 -4.47 19.31 -7.18
N ASN A 20 -5.27 18.41 -6.62
CA ASN A 20 -6.35 18.72 -5.68
C ASN A 20 -7.31 19.81 -6.20
N ASP A 21 -7.79 19.63 -7.42
CA ASP A 21 -8.66 20.60 -8.13
C ASP A 21 -10.01 20.84 -7.45
N LYS A 22 -10.37 20.00 -6.48
CA LYS A 22 -11.56 20.20 -5.62
C LYS A 22 -11.27 20.86 -4.27
N ALA A 23 -10.02 21.26 -4.04
CA ALA A 23 -9.58 21.96 -2.84
C ALA A 23 -9.91 21.24 -1.51
N TRP A 24 -9.81 19.90 -1.48
CA TRP A 24 -9.91 19.14 -0.24
C TRP A 24 -8.80 19.50 0.73
N ALA A 25 -9.03 19.35 2.02
CA ALA A 25 -7.95 19.39 3.01
C ALA A 25 -6.89 18.34 2.65
N GLN A 26 -5.62 18.69 2.84
CA GLN A 26 -4.50 17.77 2.63
C GLN A 26 -3.70 17.61 3.91
N LYS A 27 -3.18 16.42 4.12
CA LYS A 27 -2.23 16.11 5.21
C LYS A 27 -1.12 15.22 4.67
N SER A 28 0.04 15.29 5.31
CA SER A 28 1.10 14.33 5.03
C SER A 28 0.69 12.93 5.48
N LEU A 29 1.19 11.91 4.78
CA LEU A 29 0.87 10.53 5.12
C LEU A 29 1.32 10.19 6.55
N GLY A 30 2.44 10.76 7.03
CA GLY A 30 2.90 10.62 8.40
C GLY A 30 1.92 11.13 9.46
N GLU A 31 1.17 12.20 9.17
CA GLU A 31 0.17 12.74 10.10
C GLU A 31 -1.06 11.85 10.24
N ILE A 32 -1.47 11.17 9.18
CA ILE A 32 -2.70 10.36 9.10
C ILE A 32 -2.50 8.88 9.32
N THR A 33 -1.28 8.46 9.67
CA THR A 33 -0.92 7.06 9.90
C THR A 33 -0.32 6.86 11.29
N SER A 34 -0.54 5.69 11.86
CA SER A 34 0.08 5.25 13.12
C SER A 34 1.37 4.47 12.89
N LYS A 35 1.57 3.97 11.66
CA LYS A 35 2.77 3.22 11.28
C LYS A 35 3.11 3.41 9.81
N ILE A 36 4.39 3.67 9.56
CA ILE A 36 5.05 3.59 8.25
C ILE A 36 6.38 2.86 8.47
N GLY A 37 6.59 1.74 7.79
CA GLY A 37 7.83 0.99 7.95
C GLY A 37 7.95 -0.19 7.01
N SER A 38 9.18 -0.49 6.62
CA SER A 38 9.55 -1.68 5.85
C SER A 38 10.38 -2.63 6.68
N GLY A 39 10.39 -3.90 6.30
CA GLY A 39 11.12 -4.94 7.01
C GLY A 39 12.53 -5.18 6.49
N ALA A 40 12.94 -6.43 6.61
CA ALA A 40 14.22 -6.91 6.10
C ALA A 40 14.05 -8.31 5.48
N THR A 41 14.98 -8.69 4.62
CA THR A 41 15.08 -10.08 4.19
C THR A 41 15.76 -10.90 5.30
N PRO A 42 15.20 -12.04 5.70
CA PRO A 42 15.85 -12.95 6.65
C PRO A 42 17.26 -13.33 6.21
N LYS A 43 18.14 -13.55 7.17
CA LYS A 43 19.51 -14.02 6.90
C LYS A 43 19.45 -15.36 6.17
N GLY A 44 20.14 -15.49 5.04
CA GLY A 44 20.07 -16.66 4.15
C GLY A 44 19.16 -16.44 2.93
N GLY A 45 18.41 -15.34 2.87
CA GLY A 45 17.58 -15.02 1.70
C GLY A 45 16.52 -16.10 1.41
N LYS A 46 16.45 -16.56 0.15
CA LYS A 46 15.47 -17.59 -0.26
C LYS A 46 15.69 -18.95 0.39
N GLU A 47 16.92 -19.28 0.77
CA GLU A 47 17.26 -20.56 1.43
C GLU A 47 16.73 -20.61 2.87
N ALA A 48 16.37 -19.47 3.43
CA ALA A 48 15.79 -19.37 4.77
C ALA A 48 14.26 -19.54 4.78
N TYR A 49 13.62 -19.67 3.61
CA TYR A 49 12.17 -19.88 3.53
C TYR A 49 11.82 -21.33 3.85
N ILE A 50 10.70 -21.50 4.51
CA ILE A 50 10.17 -22.81 4.92
C ILE A 50 8.80 -23.03 4.26
N GLU A 51 8.31 -24.26 4.26
CA GLU A 51 7.05 -24.63 3.63
C GLU A 51 5.84 -24.02 4.35
N ASP A 52 5.83 -24.12 5.69
CA ASP A 52 4.79 -23.59 6.54
C ASP A 52 5.37 -22.68 7.63
N GLY A 53 4.73 -21.52 7.87
CA GLY A 53 5.19 -20.57 8.88
C GLY A 53 4.50 -19.22 8.77
N ILE A 54 5.17 -18.20 9.31
CA ILE A 54 4.70 -16.82 9.23
C ILE A 54 4.91 -16.29 7.80
N THR A 55 3.89 -15.75 7.17
CA THR A 55 3.99 -15.19 5.82
C THR A 55 4.99 -14.04 5.77
N LEU A 56 5.90 -14.07 4.79
CA LEU A 56 6.79 -12.96 4.45
C LEU A 56 6.35 -12.35 3.12
N ILE A 57 5.69 -11.20 3.19
CA ILE A 57 5.22 -10.46 2.01
C ILE A 57 6.42 -9.84 1.30
N ARG A 58 6.51 -10.09 0.00
CA ARG A 58 7.55 -9.55 -0.87
C ARG A 58 6.92 -8.63 -1.92
N SER A 59 7.74 -7.80 -2.56
CA SER A 59 7.28 -6.89 -3.60
C SER A 59 6.58 -7.58 -4.78
N THR A 60 6.87 -8.85 -5.03
CA THR A 60 6.21 -9.69 -6.04
C THR A 60 4.77 -10.02 -5.71
N ASN A 61 4.37 -9.93 -4.44
CA ASN A 61 3.00 -10.19 -3.99
C ASN A 61 2.10 -8.94 -4.08
N VAL A 62 2.69 -7.74 -4.19
CA VAL A 62 1.97 -6.46 -4.18
C VAL A 62 1.79 -5.95 -5.60
N HIS A 63 0.53 -5.80 -6.03
CA HIS A 63 0.13 -5.21 -7.31
C HIS A 63 -0.86 -4.08 -7.09
N ASN A 64 -1.08 -3.23 -8.10
CA ASN A 64 -2.02 -2.12 -7.99
C ASN A 64 -3.45 -2.62 -7.81
N GLY A 65 -3.95 -2.50 -6.57
CA GLY A 65 -5.31 -2.85 -6.19
C GLY A 65 -5.58 -4.34 -5.92
N TRP A 66 -4.57 -5.23 -6.01
CA TRP A 66 -4.74 -6.65 -5.73
C TRP A 66 -3.45 -7.30 -5.20
N PHE A 67 -3.60 -8.39 -4.48
CA PHE A 67 -2.51 -9.17 -3.89
C PHE A 67 -2.30 -10.46 -4.67
N GLU A 68 -1.02 -10.78 -5.00
CA GLU A 68 -0.64 -12.02 -5.66
C GLU A 68 -0.27 -13.07 -4.61
N TYR A 69 -1.02 -14.16 -4.59
CA TYR A 69 -0.81 -15.28 -3.66
C TYR A 69 0.23 -16.29 -4.13
N LYS A 70 0.59 -16.24 -5.41
CA LYS A 70 1.57 -17.15 -5.97
C LYS A 70 2.94 -16.96 -5.32
N ASP A 71 3.61 -18.08 -5.03
CA ASP A 71 4.96 -18.11 -4.47
C ASP A 71 5.09 -17.31 -3.16
N LEU A 72 4.06 -17.38 -2.28
CA LEU A 72 4.18 -16.82 -0.93
C LEU A 72 5.37 -17.45 -0.21
N ALA A 73 6.21 -16.61 0.38
CA ALA A 73 7.30 -17.03 1.23
C ALA A 73 6.82 -17.16 2.68
N HIS A 74 7.33 -18.16 3.38
CA HIS A 74 7.10 -18.33 4.81
C HIS A 74 8.44 -18.38 5.56
N ILE A 75 8.42 -17.89 6.79
CA ILE A 75 9.58 -17.82 7.68
C ILE A 75 9.24 -18.42 9.04
N SER A 76 10.27 -18.89 9.74
CA SER A 76 10.10 -19.44 11.08
C SER A 76 9.68 -18.36 12.10
N ASN A 77 9.12 -18.81 13.24
CA ASN A 77 8.79 -17.90 14.34
C ASN A 77 10.03 -17.15 14.86
N GLU A 78 11.20 -17.77 14.87
CA GLU A 78 12.45 -17.11 15.25
C GLU A 78 12.81 -15.98 14.29
N GLN A 79 12.70 -16.21 12.99
CA GLN A 79 12.95 -15.19 11.98
C GLN A 79 11.91 -14.06 12.05
N ALA A 80 10.64 -14.42 12.24
CA ALA A 80 9.55 -13.46 12.38
C ALA A 80 9.71 -12.58 13.64
N GLY A 81 10.23 -13.15 14.75
CA GLY A 81 10.53 -12.38 15.95
C GLY A 81 11.59 -11.28 15.75
N LYS A 82 12.51 -11.48 14.79
CA LYS A 82 13.48 -10.43 14.40
C LYS A 82 12.85 -9.30 13.57
N LEU A 83 11.61 -9.48 13.13
CA LEU A 83 10.81 -8.55 12.33
C LEU A 83 9.55 -8.06 13.07
N ASP A 84 9.57 -8.08 14.41
CA ASP A 84 8.42 -7.65 15.23
C ASP A 84 8.08 -6.16 15.08
N ASN A 85 9.04 -5.37 14.61
CA ASN A 85 8.82 -3.98 14.24
C ASN A 85 7.96 -3.82 12.96
N VAL A 86 7.70 -4.88 12.20
CA VAL A 86 6.90 -4.87 10.95
C VAL A 86 5.87 -6.00 10.91
N VAL A 87 5.23 -6.24 12.05
CA VAL A 87 4.02 -7.07 12.11
C VAL A 87 2.94 -6.41 11.26
N VAL A 88 2.41 -7.19 10.32
CA VAL A 88 1.30 -6.77 9.46
C VAL A 88 -0.02 -6.98 10.21
N GLU A 89 -0.90 -5.99 10.16
CA GLU A 89 -2.23 -6.05 10.76
C GLU A 89 -3.32 -5.95 9.69
N LYS A 90 -4.52 -6.36 10.05
CA LYS A 90 -5.70 -6.18 9.21
C LYS A 90 -5.84 -4.72 8.77
N SER A 91 -6.20 -4.50 7.52
CA SER A 91 -6.39 -3.18 6.91
C SER A 91 -5.10 -2.37 6.69
N ASP A 92 -3.92 -2.94 6.92
CA ASP A 92 -2.68 -2.30 6.48
C ASP A 92 -2.69 -2.13 4.95
N VAL A 93 -2.21 -0.98 4.50
CA VAL A 93 -1.91 -0.72 3.10
C VAL A 93 -0.45 -1.07 2.85
N LEU A 94 -0.20 -1.84 1.81
CA LEU A 94 1.14 -2.26 1.38
C LEU A 94 1.59 -1.39 0.20
N LEU A 95 2.79 -0.85 0.27
CA LEU A 95 3.39 -0.04 -0.80
C LEU A 95 4.78 -0.58 -1.15
N ASN A 96 5.00 -0.93 -2.41
CA ASN A 96 6.35 -1.25 -2.89
C ASN A 96 7.19 0.03 -2.99
N ILE A 97 8.33 0.03 -2.31
CA ILE A 97 9.19 1.21 -2.19
C ILE A 97 10.52 1.10 -2.94
N THR A 98 10.82 -0.03 -3.58
CA THR A 98 12.07 -0.20 -4.33
C THR A 98 11.92 -1.10 -5.56
N GLY A 99 12.80 -0.90 -6.55
CA GLY A 99 12.97 -1.74 -7.72
C GLY A 99 11.87 -1.56 -8.78
N ALA A 100 11.85 -2.44 -9.77
CA ALA A 100 10.96 -2.37 -10.93
C ALA A 100 9.45 -2.40 -10.59
N SER A 101 9.10 -2.80 -9.38
CA SER A 101 7.70 -2.80 -8.90
C SER A 101 7.38 -1.63 -7.96
N VAL A 102 8.26 -0.63 -7.87
CA VAL A 102 8.06 0.57 -7.03
C VAL A 102 6.71 1.23 -7.34
N ALA A 103 6.11 1.80 -6.31
CA ALA A 103 4.78 2.44 -6.32
C ALA A 103 3.57 1.49 -6.38
N ARG A 104 3.72 0.19 -6.62
CA ARG A 104 2.57 -0.72 -6.53
C ARG A 104 2.03 -0.75 -5.10
N SER A 105 0.70 -0.76 -4.99
CA SER A 105 0.02 -0.73 -3.69
C SER A 105 -1.25 -1.59 -3.69
N CYS A 106 -1.47 -2.29 -2.59
CA CYS A 106 -2.71 -3.02 -2.32
C CYS A 106 -3.01 -3.09 -0.81
N LEU A 107 -4.20 -3.54 -0.46
CA LEU A 107 -4.54 -3.90 0.92
C LEU A 107 -4.00 -5.29 1.25
N VAL A 108 -3.67 -5.50 2.52
CA VAL A 108 -3.30 -6.82 3.01
C VAL A 108 -4.52 -7.74 3.04
N PRO A 109 -4.45 -8.96 2.46
CA PRO A 109 -5.49 -9.96 2.64
C PRO A 109 -5.46 -10.52 4.07
N VAL A 110 -6.63 -10.68 4.68
CA VAL A 110 -6.72 -11.15 6.08
C VAL A 110 -6.26 -12.59 6.23
N GLU A 111 -6.47 -13.41 5.21
CA GLU A 111 -6.17 -14.84 5.19
C GLU A 111 -4.69 -15.20 5.20
N ILE A 112 -3.81 -14.24 4.90
CA ILE A 112 -2.35 -14.47 4.96
C ILE A 112 -1.73 -14.11 6.31
N LEU A 113 -2.54 -13.61 7.23
CA LEU A 113 -2.05 -13.26 8.57
C LEU A 113 -1.90 -14.51 9.46
N PRO A 114 -0.89 -14.55 10.33
CA PRO A 114 0.08 -13.50 10.65
C PRO A 114 1.18 -13.35 9.59
N ALA A 115 1.61 -12.12 9.36
CA ALA A 115 2.58 -11.80 8.31
C ALA A 115 3.63 -10.75 8.75
N ARG A 116 4.71 -10.70 7.99
CA ARG A 116 5.77 -9.68 8.01
C ARG A 116 6.00 -9.19 6.59
N VAL A 117 6.70 -8.08 6.44
CA VAL A 117 7.14 -7.57 5.13
C VAL A 117 8.66 -7.59 5.02
N ASN A 118 9.16 -7.71 3.80
CA ASN A 118 10.59 -7.57 3.52
C ASN A 118 10.98 -6.06 3.35
N GLN A 119 12.24 -5.79 3.03
CA GLN A 119 12.77 -4.42 2.86
C GLN A 119 12.19 -3.67 1.65
N HIS A 120 11.51 -4.36 0.74
CA HIS A 120 10.95 -3.75 -0.49
C HIS A 120 9.49 -3.33 -0.34
N VAL A 121 8.84 -3.76 0.74
CA VAL A 121 7.42 -3.47 1.02
C VAL A 121 7.30 -2.62 2.28
N CYS A 122 6.60 -1.50 2.18
CA CYS A 122 6.27 -0.61 3.29
C CYS A 122 4.85 -0.88 3.76
N ILE A 123 4.69 -1.04 5.08
CA ILE A 123 3.40 -1.05 5.76
C ILE A 123 2.98 0.40 5.98
N ILE A 124 1.74 0.71 5.67
CA ILE A 124 1.08 1.99 5.96
C ILE A 124 -0.21 1.68 6.72
N ARG A 125 -0.24 2.03 8.02
CA ARG A 125 -1.39 1.81 8.91
C ARG A 125 -2.11 3.10 9.17
N CYS A 126 -3.34 3.18 8.71
CA CYS A 126 -4.19 4.36 8.82
C CYS A 126 -4.61 4.66 10.26
N LYS A 127 -4.79 5.95 10.56
CA LYS A 127 -5.60 6.44 11.68
C LYS A 127 -7.05 6.61 11.25
N ASP A 128 -7.94 6.92 12.20
CA ASP A 128 -9.39 6.98 11.98
C ASP A 128 -9.86 8.08 11.00
N CYS A 129 -8.99 9.00 10.61
CA CYS A 129 -9.33 10.09 9.69
C CYS A 129 -9.30 9.70 8.20
N ILE A 130 -8.80 8.51 7.88
CA ILE A 130 -8.72 8.02 6.50
C ILE A 130 -8.99 6.51 6.44
N ILE A 131 -9.82 6.11 5.47
CA ILE A 131 -10.16 4.70 5.23
C ILE A 131 -9.04 4.05 4.40
N PRO A 132 -8.51 2.87 4.80
CA PRO A 132 -7.42 2.18 4.09
C PRO A 132 -7.72 1.93 2.61
N GLU A 133 -8.94 1.52 2.28
CA GLU A 133 -9.39 1.29 0.90
C GLU A 133 -9.36 2.58 0.08
N PHE A 134 -9.75 3.71 0.68
CA PHE A 134 -9.69 5.02 0.05
C PHE A 134 -8.24 5.45 -0.15
N LEU A 135 -7.38 5.31 0.87
CA LEU A 135 -5.95 5.61 0.75
C LEU A 135 -5.30 4.77 -0.37
N ASN A 136 -5.55 3.46 -0.38
CA ASN A 136 -5.02 2.60 -1.44
C ASN A 136 -5.49 3.09 -2.82
N ARG A 137 -6.73 3.54 -2.95
CA ARG A 137 -7.25 4.08 -4.21
C ARG A 137 -6.51 5.35 -4.64
N VAL A 138 -6.18 6.25 -3.71
CA VAL A 138 -5.34 7.43 -3.99
C VAL A 138 -3.97 7.00 -4.51
N LEU A 139 -3.31 6.08 -3.81
CA LEU A 139 -1.96 5.62 -4.16
C LEU A 139 -1.88 4.96 -5.54
N ILE A 140 -2.93 4.25 -5.97
CA ILE A 140 -2.98 3.59 -7.28
C ILE A 140 -3.65 4.43 -8.39
N ASP A 141 -4.04 5.67 -8.11
CA ASP A 141 -4.51 6.60 -9.15
C ASP A 141 -3.40 6.87 -10.17
N ASP A 142 -3.76 6.98 -11.45
CA ASP A 142 -2.79 7.09 -12.53
C ASP A 142 -1.89 8.33 -12.42
N ASN A 143 -2.41 9.46 -11.90
CA ASN A 143 -1.62 10.67 -11.66
C ASN A 143 -0.74 10.53 -10.41
N TYR A 144 -1.28 9.90 -9.38
CA TYR A 144 -0.51 9.64 -8.15
C TYR A 144 0.61 8.63 -8.38
N GLN A 145 0.39 7.62 -9.22
CA GLN A 145 1.44 6.68 -9.66
C GLN A 145 2.58 7.41 -10.37
N LYS A 146 2.28 8.36 -11.28
CA LYS A 146 3.30 9.19 -11.94
C LYS A 146 4.12 10.01 -10.93
N LEU A 147 3.45 10.57 -9.91
CA LEU A 147 4.12 11.27 -8.81
C LEU A 147 5.07 10.33 -8.05
N LEU A 148 4.62 9.14 -7.67
CA LEU A 148 5.43 8.16 -6.96
C LEU A 148 6.65 7.70 -7.78
N TRP A 149 6.47 7.44 -9.07
CA TRP A 149 7.59 7.11 -9.97
C TRP A 149 8.58 8.26 -10.12
N GLY A 150 8.09 9.50 -10.19
CA GLY A 150 8.94 10.68 -10.21
C GLY A 150 9.78 10.80 -8.94
N ILE A 151 9.20 10.55 -7.77
CA ILE A 151 9.91 10.52 -6.49
C ILE A 151 10.96 9.39 -6.47
N ALA A 152 10.59 8.19 -6.90
CA ALA A 152 11.47 7.03 -6.92
C ALA A 152 12.67 7.19 -7.87
N GLY A 153 12.45 7.80 -9.05
CA GLY A 153 13.47 8.02 -10.08
C GLY A 153 14.41 9.19 -9.78
N SER A 154 14.13 10.01 -8.78
CA SER A 154 14.98 11.13 -8.37
C SER A 154 16.28 10.69 -7.65
N GLY A 155 16.41 9.41 -7.28
CA GLY A 155 17.61 8.84 -6.66
C GLY A 155 18.64 8.34 -7.68
N ALA A 156 19.93 8.43 -7.34
CA ALA A 156 21.04 8.38 -8.28
C ALA A 156 21.34 7.01 -8.94
N THR A 157 20.86 5.85 -8.45
CA THR A 157 21.29 4.53 -8.95
C THR A 157 20.26 3.42 -8.94
N ARG A 158 19.20 3.53 -8.18
CA ARG A 158 18.09 2.56 -8.13
C ARG A 158 16.79 3.27 -7.81
N GLU A 159 15.72 2.89 -8.48
CA GLU A 159 14.37 3.36 -8.15
C GLU A 159 14.04 2.99 -6.71
N ALA A 160 13.87 3.99 -5.85
CA ALA A 160 13.54 3.80 -4.45
C ALA A 160 12.84 5.03 -3.87
N ILE A 161 11.88 4.78 -2.98
CA ILE A 161 11.20 5.80 -2.18
C ILE A 161 11.64 5.59 -0.73
N THR A 162 12.24 6.60 -0.11
CA THR A 162 12.66 6.54 1.28
C THR A 162 11.46 6.62 2.23
N LYS A 163 11.63 6.16 3.46
CA LYS A 163 10.59 6.29 4.50
C LYS A 163 10.13 7.75 4.66
N GLN A 164 11.07 8.68 4.70
CA GLN A 164 10.76 10.11 4.83
C GLN A 164 9.95 10.64 3.63
N GLN A 165 10.26 10.19 2.42
CA GLN A 165 9.47 10.55 1.24
C GLN A 165 8.05 9.97 1.32
N VAL A 166 7.88 8.73 1.82
CA VAL A 166 6.55 8.15 2.07
C VAL A 166 5.80 8.96 3.11
N GLU A 167 6.42 9.30 4.24
CA GLU A 167 5.82 10.12 5.30
C GLU A 167 5.37 11.50 4.80
N ASN A 168 6.08 12.08 3.84
CA ASN A 168 5.81 13.42 3.29
C ASN A 168 4.79 13.43 2.13
N LEU A 169 4.31 12.27 1.66
CA LEU A 169 3.29 12.21 0.62
C LEU A 169 2.03 12.98 1.05
N GLN A 170 1.58 13.90 0.22
CA GLN A 170 0.39 14.68 0.49
C GLN A 170 -0.86 13.91 0.05
N ILE A 171 -1.76 13.69 0.97
CA ILE A 171 -2.99 12.91 0.77
C ILE A 171 -4.18 13.85 0.99
N LEU A 172 -5.11 13.86 0.05
CA LEU A 172 -6.38 14.57 0.21
C LEU A 172 -7.26 13.86 1.24
N ILE A 173 -7.91 14.65 2.10
CA ILE A 173 -8.72 14.18 3.22
C ILE A 173 -10.15 14.70 3.06
N PRO A 174 -10.96 14.12 2.17
CA PRO A 174 -12.36 14.43 2.10
C PRO A 174 -13.10 13.93 3.35
N PRO A 175 -14.32 14.43 3.65
CA PRO A 175 -15.13 13.91 4.75
C PRO A 175 -15.25 12.38 4.72
N LEU A 176 -15.22 11.75 5.90
CA LEU A 176 -15.27 10.27 6.03
C LEU A 176 -16.50 9.67 5.34
N GLU A 177 -17.64 10.36 5.39
CA GLU A 177 -18.88 9.92 4.74
C GLU A 177 -18.70 9.74 3.23
N LEU A 178 -17.95 10.63 2.58
CA LEU A 178 -17.65 10.53 1.14
C LEU A 178 -16.66 9.40 0.86
N GLN A 179 -15.67 9.20 1.75
CA GLN A 179 -14.76 8.07 1.63
C GLN A 179 -15.53 6.73 1.74
N ILE A 180 -16.41 6.59 2.73
CA ILE A 180 -17.27 5.41 2.91
C ILE A 180 -18.16 5.20 1.67
N GLN A 181 -18.85 6.24 1.22
CA GLN A 181 -19.71 6.16 0.03
C GLN A 181 -18.95 5.64 -1.19
N TYR A 182 -17.73 6.12 -1.41
CA TYR A 182 -16.90 5.65 -2.51
C TYR A 182 -16.50 4.18 -2.35
N VAL A 183 -16.05 3.77 -1.16
CA VAL A 183 -15.66 2.38 -0.87
C VAL A 183 -16.84 1.43 -1.05
N ASP A 184 -18.04 1.82 -0.65
CA ASP A 184 -19.27 1.04 -0.88
C ASP A 184 -19.58 0.85 -2.37
N ILE A 185 -19.43 1.91 -3.17
CA ILE A 185 -19.59 1.84 -4.63
C ILE A 185 -18.56 0.85 -5.22
N VAL A 186 -17.29 0.94 -4.82
CA VAL A 186 -16.25 0.02 -5.28
C VAL A 186 -16.58 -1.42 -4.92
N SER A 187 -17.04 -1.65 -3.68
CA SER A 187 -17.44 -2.98 -3.21
C SER A 187 -18.60 -3.56 -4.04
N GLN A 188 -19.63 -2.76 -4.33
CA GLN A 188 -20.75 -3.18 -5.17
C GLN A 188 -20.33 -3.52 -6.60
N VAL A 189 -19.48 -2.69 -7.21
CA VAL A 189 -18.95 -2.93 -8.56
C VAL A 189 -18.12 -4.22 -8.60
N ASN A 190 -17.30 -4.49 -7.58
CA ASN A 190 -16.48 -5.70 -7.52
C ASN A 190 -17.32 -6.98 -7.31
N LYS A 191 -18.43 -6.92 -6.58
CA LYS A 191 -19.37 -8.06 -6.45
C LYS A 191 -20.08 -8.40 -7.76
N SER A 192 -20.07 -7.49 -8.73
CA SER A 192 -20.71 -7.67 -10.05
C SER A 192 -19.74 -8.21 -11.12
N LYS A 193 -18.47 -8.49 -10.75
CA LYS A 193 -17.46 -9.13 -11.59
C LYS A 193 -17.58 -10.64 -11.54
#